data_2a2d57cd952c30b8051d24f9901d62d8
#
_entry.id   2a2d57cd952c30b8051d24f9901d62d8
#
_cell.length_a   1.000
_cell.length_b   1.000
_cell.length_c   1.000
_cell.angle_alpha   90.00
_cell.angle_beta   90.00
_cell.angle_gamma   90.00
#
_symmetry.space_group_name_H-M   'P 1'
#
loop_
_entity.id
_entity.type
_entity.pdbx_description
1 polymer ?
#
loop_
_entity_poly.entity_id
_entity_poly.type
_entity_poly.pdbx_seq_one_letter_code
_entity_poly.pdbx_strand_id
1 'polypeptide(L)'
;MDEPVPRVRSETPQVFPARWLAERLALVTGASRGIGAATATALAAAGAHVVLAARDRQALEGVTGRIKDAGGRATPVPTDVSDEAAVERLFAEVAGLGQLGALVCAAGVLTSAPFGKTTLAVWQETLGVNLTGTFLCCRAAFAAMAPAGEGRIVTIASLSGVYATEKFPGLAAYNVSKYGVIGLTEAIAVEGKEHGISAVCLSPGAVDTEMLRRANPALRPGLTPDDVAELIVALLDSPLAPVSGANIPLFSNA
;
A
#
# COMPACT_ATOMS: atom_id res chain seq x y z
N MET A 1 31.30 37.14 -24.15
CA MET A 1 31.10 36.04 -25.11
C MET A 1 30.27 35.00 -24.34
N ASP A 2 28.95 35.02 -24.54
CA ASP A 2 28.03 34.11 -23.92
C ASP A 2 28.05 32.78 -24.71
N GLU A 3 28.52 31.72 -24.07
CA GLU A 3 28.35 30.38 -24.64
C GLU A 3 26.85 30.00 -24.58
N PRO A 4 26.26 29.50 -25.66
CA PRO A 4 24.87 29.11 -25.68
C PRO A 4 24.67 27.88 -24.80
N VAL A 5 23.74 27.97 -23.83
CA VAL A 5 23.26 26.86 -23.02
C VAL A 5 22.80 25.73 -23.96
N PRO A 6 23.28 24.49 -23.80
CA PRO A 6 22.87 23.39 -24.66
C PRO A 6 21.36 23.18 -24.52
N ARG A 7 20.63 23.23 -25.63
CA ARG A 7 19.20 22.89 -25.67
C ARG A 7 19.05 21.44 -25.29
N VAL A 8 18.39 21.18 -24.16
CA VAL A 8 17.90 19.84 -23.83
C VAL A 8 17.02 19.40 -25.00
N ARG A 9 17.42 18.35 -25.67
CA ARG A 9 16.60 17.74 -26.73
C ARG A 9 15.30 17.33 -26.08
N SER A 10 14.18 17.81 -26.63
CA SER A 10 12.86 17.27 -26.32
C SER A 10 12.79 15.84 -26.89
N GLU A 11 13.30 14.88 -26.14
CA GLU A 11 12.93 13.52 -26.38
C GLU A 11 11.44 13.44 -26.06
N THR A 12 10.66 13.07 -27.05
CA THR A 12 9.25 12.74 -26.91
C THR A 12 9.16 11.81 -25.70
N PRO A 13 8.30 12.07 -24.69
CA PRO A 13 8.15 11.16 -23.57
C PRO A 13 7.98 9.77 -24.15
N GLN A 14 8.88 8.84 -23.82
CA GLN A 14 8.66 7.44 -24.14
C GLN A 14 7.36 7.10 -23.43
N VAL A 15 6.29 6.96 -24.20
CA VAL A 15 5.06 6.33 -23.75
C VAL A 15 5.51 4.94 -23.33
N PHE A 16 5.69 4.73 -22.03
CA PHE A 16 6.03 3.42 -21.50
C PHE A 16 5.05 2.43 -22.11
N PRO A 17 5.53 1.33 -22.71
CA PRO A 17 4.65 0.35 -23.30
C PRO A 17 3.69 -0.08 -22.20
N ALA A 18 2.40 0.10 -22.49
CA ALA A 18 1.31 -0.11 -21.58
C ALA A 18 1.45 -1.44 -20.83
N ARG A 19 1.31 -1.38 -19.54
CA ARG A 19 0.65 -2.34 -18.67
C ARG A 19 1.52 -3.47 -18.17
N TRP A 20 2.55 -3.10 -17.38
CA TRP A 20 3.17 -4.13 -16.52
C TRP A 20 2.12 -4.84 -15.64
N LEU A 21 1.08 -4.10 -15.21
CA LEU A 21 -0.04 -4.64 -14.42
C LEU A 21 -0.98 -5.55 -15.23
N ALA A 22 -1.04 -5.40 -16.56
CA ALA A 22 -1.94 -6.22 -17.35
C ALA A 22 -1.58 -7.71 -17.24
N GLU A 23 -2.59 -8.54 -16.92
CA GLU A 23 -2.44 -9.98 -16.71
C GLU A 23 -1.62 -10.42 -15.48
N ARG A 24 -1.14 -9.46 -14.66
CA ARG A 24 -0.45 -9.75 -13.42
C ARG A 24 -1.43 -10.00 -12.27
N LEU A 25 -0.98 -10.83 -11.32
CA LEU A 25 -1.68 -11.00 -10.05
C LEU A 25 -1.20 -9.92 -9.08
N ALA A 26 -2.13 -9.15 -8.53
CA ALA A 26 -1.88 -8.15 -7.52
C ALA A 26 -2.63 -8.49 -6.23
N LEU A 27 -1.97 -8.40 -5.08
CA LEU A 27 -2.58 -8.57 -3.77
C LEU A 27 -2.71 -7.22 -3.07
N VAL A 28 -3.91 -6.90 -2.60
CA VAL A 28 -4.18 -5.70 -1.81
C VAL A 28 -4.72 -6.09 -0.43
N THR A 29 -4.00 -5.74 0.63
CA THR A 29 -4.50 -5.90 2.00
C THR A 29 -5.30 -4.68 2.45
N GLY A 30 -6.25 -4.85 3.37
CA GLY A 30 -7.16 -3.76 3.76
C GLY A 30 -8.12 -3.36 2.64
N ALA A 31 -8.40 -4.25 1.69
CA ALA A 31 -9.13 -3.98 0.46
C ALA A 31 -10.65 -3.83 0.62
N SER A 32 -11.19 -3.88 1.84
CA SER A 32 -12.65 -3.79 2.08
C SER A 32 -13.20 -2.36 2.03
N ARG A 33 -12.35 -1.32 2.21
CA ARG A 33 -12.75 0.09 2.25
C ARG A 33 -11.57 1.04 2.01
N GLY A 34 -11.86 2.34 1.88
CA GLY A 34 -10.88 3.42 1.81
C GLY A 34 -9.82 3.22 0.72
N ILE A 35 -8.57 3.54 1.04
CA ILE A 35 -7.44 3.45 0.11
C ILE A 35 -7.32 2.05 -0.50
N GLY A 36 -7.43 0.99 0.31
CA GLY A 36 -7.30 -0.39 -0.17
C GLY A 36 -8.37 -0.78 -1.19
N ALA A 37 -9.63 -0.41 -0.96
CA ALA A 37 -10.73 -0.69 -1.90
C ALA A 37 -10.58 0.11 -3.21
N ALA A 38 -10.22 1.41 -3.12
CA ALA A 38 -9.94 2.24 -4.28
C ALA A 38 -8.78 1.69 -5.09
N THR A 39 -7.68 1.31 -4.42
CA THR A 39 -6.52 0.67 -5.06
C THR A 39 -6.87 -0.63 -5.77
N ALA A 40 -7.65 -1.52 -5.11
CA ALA A 40 -8.07 -2.77 -5.73
C ALA A 40 -8.90 -2.52 -7.00
N THR A 41 -9.80 -1.54 -6.96
CA THR A 41 -10.63 -1.16 -8.12
C THR A 41 -9.77 -0.59 -9.25
N ALA A 42 -8.84 0.31 -8.94
CA ALA A 42 -7.97 0.94 -9.93
C ALA A 42 -6.99 -0.07 -10.57
N LEU A 43 -6.42 -0.99 -9.79
CA LEU A 43 -5.56 -2.06 -10.31
C LEU A 43 -6.32 -3.03 -11.24
N ALA A 44 -7.56 -3.37 -10.89
CA ALA A 44 -8.41 -4.20 -11.76
C ALA A 44 -8.76 -3.49 -13.07
N ALA A 45 -9.04 -2.18 -13.01
CA ALA A 45 -9.26 -1.35 -14.21
C ALA A 45 -8.01 -1.24 -15.09
N ALA A 46 -6.81 -1.28 -14.48
CA ALA A 46 -5.53 -1.35 -15.19
C ALA A 46 -5.23 -2.75 -15.79
N GLY A 47 -6.13 -3.72 -15.59
CA GLY A 47 -6.04 -5.07 -16.19
C GLY A 47 -5.45 -6.14 -15.28
N ALA A 48 -5.09 -5.84 -14.03
CA ALA A 48 -4.62 -6.83 -13.08
C ALA A 48 -5.74 -7.79 -12.64
N HIS A 49 -5.37 -9.03 -12.29
CA HIS A 49 -6.23 -9.86 -11.46
C HIS A 49 -5.94 -9.52 -9.99
N VAL A 50 -6.91 -8.98 -9.26
CA VAL A 50 -6.69 -8.48 -7.91
C VAL A 50 -7.21 -9.45 -6.87
N VAL A 51 -6.33 -9.87 -5.95
CA VAL A 51 -6.72 -10.56 -4.72
C VAL A 51 -6.97 -9.52 -3.63
N LEU A 52 -8.16 -9.52 -3.06
CA LEU A 52 -8.60 -8.59 -2.03
C LEU A 52 -8.54 -9.27 -0.67
N ALA A 53 -7.69 -8.80 0.24
CA ALA A 53 -7.56 -9.35 1.57
C ALA A 53 -8.03 -8.34 2.63
N ALA A 54 -8.96 -8.73 3.49
CA ALA A 54 -9.39 -8.03 4.70
C ALA A 54 -10.24 -8.96 5.57
N ARG A 55 -10.52 -8.58 6.81
CA ARG A 55 -11.30 -9.40 7.75
C ARG A 55 -12.79 -9.51 7.40
N ASP A 56 -13.36 -8.41 6.92
CA ASP A 56 -14.79 -8.29 6.61
C ASP A 56 -15.11 -8.91 5.25
N ARG A 57 -15.62 -10.16 5.28
CA ARG A 57 -16.01 -10.92 4.08
C ARG A 57 -17.06 -10.18 3.26
N GLN A 58 -18.11 -9.68 3.89
CA GLN A 58 -19.22 -9.04 3.18
C GLN A 58 -18.77 -7.76 2.47
N ALA A 59 -17.95 -6.96 3.13
CA ALA A 59 -17.37 -5.76 2.52
C ALA A 59 -16.44 -6.09 1.35
N LEU A 60 -15.62 -7.17 1.46
CA LEU A 60 -14.80 -7.67 0.34
C LEU A 60 -15.64 -8.12 -0.84
N GLU A 61 -16.72 -8.87 -0.59
CA GLU A 61 -17.63 -9.33 -1.64
C GLU A 61 -18.28 -8.14 -2.37
N GLY A 62 -18.64 -7.08 -1.64
CA GLY A 62 -19.17 -5.85 -2.22
C GLY A 62 -18.16 -5.13 -3.14
N VAL A 63 -16.87 -5.06 -2.76
CA VAL A 63 -15.82 -4.50 -3.63
C VAL A 63 -15.59 -5.41 -4.83
N THR A 64 -15.51 -6.72 -4.61
CA THR A 64 -15.32 -7.72 -5.66
C THR A 64 -16.44 -7.66 -6.70
N GLY A 65 -17.71 -7.51 -6.26
CA GLY A 65 -18.85 -7.37 -7.14
C GLY A 65 -18.69 -6.17 -8.07
N ARG A 66 -18.43 -4.98 -7.52
CA ARG A 66 -18.21 -3.76 -8.31
C ARG A 66 -17.07 -3.90 -9.33
N ILE A 67 -15.97 -4.55 -8.96
CA ILE A 67 -14.87 -4.81 -9.89
C ILE A 67 -15.33 -5.72 -11.05
N LYS A 68 -16.04 -6.80 -10.74
CA LYS A 68 -16.54 -7.74 -11.74
C LYS A 68 -17.59 -7.12 -12.66
N ASP A 69 -18.52 -6.33 -12.10
CA ASP A 69 -19.54 -5.59 -12.86
C ASP A 69 -18.91 -4.59 -13.85
N ALA A 70 -17.74 -4.04 -13.51
CA ALA A 70 -16.94 -3.20 -14.38
C ALA A 70 -16.04 -4.01 -15.37
N GLY A 71 -16.17 -5.34 -15.42
CA GLY A 71 -15.39 -6.21 -16.31
C GLY A 71 -13.99 -6.58 -15.80
N GLY A 72 -13.63 -6.21 -14.56
CA GLY A 72 -12.35 -6.54 -13.95
C GLY A 72 -12.32 -7.95 -13.34
N ARG A 73 -11.12 -8.39 -12.94
CA ARG A 73 -10.90 -9.70 -12.29
C ARG A 73 -10.55 -9.50 -10.82
N ALA A 74 -11.31 -10.12 -9.93
CA ALA A 74 -11.14 -9.98 -8.49
C ALA A 74 -11.48 -11.25 -7.73
N THR A 75 -10.66 -11.58 -6.72
CA THR A 75 -10.85 -12.73 -5.81
C THR A 75 -10.78 -12.25 -4.35
N PRO A 76 -11.87 -12.36 -3.58
CA PRO A 76 -11.87 -11.99 -2.17
C PRO A 76 -11.31 -13.13 -1.32
N VAL A 77 -10.39 -12.82 -0.41
CA VAL A 77 -9.83 -13.76 0.58
C VAL A 77 -9.91 -13.14 1.97
N PRO A 78 -10.88 -13.53 2.79
CA PRO A 78 -11.00 -13.03 4.16
C PRO A 78 -9.76 -13.38 4.99
N THR A 79 -9.04 -12.35 5.46
CA THR A 79 -7.75 -12.52 6.13
C THR A 79 -7.58 -11.50 7.24
N ASP A 80 -7.15 -11.93 8.42
CA ASP A 80 -6.55 -11.05 9.42
C ASP A 80 -5.03 -11.05 9.22
N VAL A 81 -4.49 -9.92 8.80
CA VAL A 81 -3.05 -9.78 8.52
C VAL A 81 -2.18 -9.87 9.78
N SER A 82 -2.76 -9.70 10.97
CA SER A 82 -2.04 -9.85 12.25
C SER A 82 -1.88 -11.32 12.69
N ASP A 83 -2.56 -12.26 12.04
CA ASP A 83 -2.45 -13.71 12.25
C ASP A 83 -1.55 -14.33 11.16
N GLU A 84 -0.38 -14.80 11.56
CA GLU A 84 0.60 -15.41 10.67
C GLU A 84 0.02 -16.59 9.89
N ALA A 85 -0.72 -17.48 10.55
CA ALA A 85 -1.34 -18.63 9.89
C ALA A 85 -2.42 -18.21 8.87
N ALA A 86 -3.13 -17.10 9.12
CA ALA A 86 -4.07 -16.57 8.14
C ALA A 86 -3.35 -15.97 6.92
N VAL A 87 -2.19 -15.32 7.13
CA VAL A 87 -1.35 -14.83 6.03
C VAL A 87 -0.79 -15.99 5.22
N GLU A 88 -0.32 -17.06 5.85
CA GLU A 88 0.15 -18.27 5.15
C GLU A 88 -0.95 -18.87 4.26
N ARG A 89 -2.18 -18.99 4.77
CA ARG A 89 -3.34 -19.45 3.97
C ARG A 89 -3.65 -18.52 2.81
N LEU A 90 -3.61 -17.20 3.03
CA LEU A 90 -3.79 -16.20 1.97
C LEU A 90 -2.80 -16.43 0.82
N PHE A 91 -1.52 -16.59 1.15
CA PHE A 91 -0.48 -16.77 0.11
C PHE A 91 -0.53 -18.14 -0.55
N ALA A 92 -1.04 -19.16 0.10
CA ALA A 92 -1.35 -20.44 -0.54
C ALA A 92 -2.47 -20.29 -1.59
N GLU A 93 -3.53 -19.53 -1.29
CA GLU A 93 -4.58 -19.21 -2.27
C GLU A 93 -4.03 -18.35 -3.43
N VAL A 94 -3.20 -17.33 -3.13
CA VAL A 94 -2.54 -16.51 -4.15
C VAL A 94 -1.72 -17.37 -5.10
N ALA A 95 -0.92 -18.31 -4.58
CA ALA A 95 -0.10 -19.20 -5.40
C ALA A 95 -0.94 -20.09 -6.34
N GLY A 96 -2.14 -20.50 -5.91
CA GLY A 96 -3.09 -21.24 -6.75
C GLY A 96 -3.70 -20.42 -7.91
N LEU A 97 -3.65 -19.09 -7.83
CA LEU A 97 -4.18 -18.19 -8.86
C LEU A 97 -3.15 -17.76 -9.90
N GLY A 98 -1.86 -17.87 -9.60
CA GLY A 98 -0.78 -17.52 -10.52
C GLY A 98 0.40 -16.81 -9.84
N GLN A 99 1.31 -16.28 -10.67
CA GLN A 99 2.51 -15.58 -10.22
C GLN A 99 2.15 -14.20 -9.66
N LEU A 100 2.46 -13.96 -8.38
CA LEU A 100 2.28 -12.66 -7.75
C LEU A 100 3.29 -11.65 -8.32
N GLY A 101 2.79 -10.57 -8.91
CA GLY A 101 3.61 -9.48 -9.41
C GLY A 101 3.63 -8.26 -8.48
N ALA A 102 2.51 -7.94 -7.84
CA ALA A 102 2.38 -6.76 -6.99
C ALA A 102 1.75 -7.05 -5.63
N LEU A 103 2.27 -6.37 -4.58
CA LEU A 103 1.65 -6.31 -3.27
C LEU A 103 1.41 -4.86 -2.86
N VAL A 104 0.19 -4.56 -2.38
CA VAL A 104 -0.13 -3.28 -1.73
C VAL A 104 -0.57 -3.54 -0.30
N CYS A 105 0.22 -3.09 0.67
CA CYS A 105 -0.09 -3.18 2.10
C CYS A 105 -0.86 -1.95 2.58
N ALA A 106 -2.20 -1.97 2.46
CA ALA A 106 -3.09 -0.90 2.91
C ALA A 106 -3.93 -1.25 4.16
N ALA A 107 -3.76 -2.44 4.73
CA ALA A 107 -4.37 -2.79 6.00
C ALA A 107 -3.85 -1.89 7.13
N GLY A 108 -4.77 -1.38 7.95
CA GLY A 108 -4.40 -0.56 9.08
C GLY A 108 -5.56 -0.26 10.00
N VAL A 109 -5.21 0.02 11.24
CA VAL A 109 -6.13 0.49 12.30
C VAL A 109 -5.56 1.73 12.96
N LEU A 110 -6.45 2.56 13.51
CA LEU A 110 -6.10 3.74 14.27
C LEU A 110 -7.00 3.81 15.49
N THR A 111 -6.41 3.67 16.66
CA THR A 111 -7.07 3.90 17.95
C THR A 111 -6.37 5.07 18.62
N SER A 112 -7.15 6.11 18.94
CA SER A 112 -6.64 7.30 19.64
C SER A 112 -6.82 7.13 21.16
N ALA A 113 -5.74 7.36 21.90
CA ALA A 113 -5.75 7.42 23.36
C ALA A 113 -4.64 8.37 23.85
N PRO A 114 -4.87 9.21 24.88
CA PRO A 114 -3.81 10.00 25.49
C PRO A 114 -2.63 9.10 25.89
N PHE A 115 -1.39 9.57 25.70
CA PHE A 115 -0.20 8.73 25.89
C PHE A 115 -0.19 7.98 27.24
N GLY A 116 -0.44 8.68 28.35
CA GLY A 116 -0.49 8.05 29.69
C GLY A 116 -1.69 7.11 29.92
N LYS A 117 -2.62 7.02 28.97
CA LYS A 117 -3.78 6.09 29.01
C LYS A 117 -3.75 5.05 27.91
N THR A 118 -2.74 5.06 27.05
CA THR A 118 -2.56 4.04 26.01
C THR A 118 -2.25 2.71 26.68
N THR A 119 -3.19 1.75 26.59
CA THR A 119 -3.00 0.43 27.16
C THR A 119 -2.08 -0.42 26.30
N LEU A 120 -1.46 -1.45 26.91
CA LEU A 120 -0.66 -2.42 26.16
C LEU A 120 -1.49 -3.12 25.07
N ALA A 121 -2.77 -3.39 25.31
CA ALA A 121 -3.67 -3.98 24.32
C ALA A 121 -3.84 -3.09 23.08
N VAL A 122 -4.10 -1.80 23.25
CA VAL A 122 -4.19 -0.82 22.14
C VAL A 122 -2.86 -0.74 21.38
N TRP A 123 -1.75 -0.73 22.10
CA TRP A 123 -0.41 -0.74 21.52
C TRP A 123 -0.18 -1.99 20.67
N GLN A 124 -0.41 -3.17 21.25
CA GLN A 124 -0.21 -4.46 20.56
C GLN A 124 -1.14 -4.65 19.36
N GLU A 125 -2.43 -4.29 19.47
CA GLU A 125 -3.35 -4.32 18.34
C GLU A 125 -2.88 -3.42 17.20
N THR A 126 -2.50 -2.18 17.52
CA THR A 126 -2.08 -1.22 16.50
C THR A 126 -0.80 -1.67 15.78
N LEU A 127 0.22 -2.10 16.53
CA LEU A 127 1.45 -2.62 15.94
C LEU A 127 1.22 -3.96 15.25
N GLY A 128 0.39 -4.82 15.82
CA GLY A 128 0.03 -6.12 15.25
C GLY A 128 -0.52 -6.00 13.84
N VAL A 129 -1.50 -5.11 13.65
CA VAL A 129 -2.10 -4.91 12.31
C VAL A 129 -1.19 -4.09 11.40
N ASN A 130 -0.74 -2.89 11.87
CA ASN A 130 -0.12 -1.92 10.98
C ASN A 130 1.32 -2.27 10.63
N LEU A 131 2.09 -2.87 11.53
CA LEU A 131 3.51 -3.15 11.35
C LEU A 131 3.78 -4.65 11.18
N THR A 132 3.39 -5.47 12.16
CA THR A 132 3.62 -6.92 12.07
C THR A 132 2.87 -7.54 10.90
N GLY A 133 1.60 -7.16 10.67
CA GLY A 133 0.82 -7.62 9.52
C GLY A 133 1.42 -7.18 8.19
N THR A 134 1.92 -5.95 8.10
CA THR A 134 2.67 -5.49 6.91
C THR A 134 3.93 -6.34 6.71
N PHE A 135 4.70 -6.59 7.76
CA PHE A 135 5.89 -7.46 7.69
C PHE A 135 5.54 -8.88 7.22
N LEU A 136 4.53 -9.51 7.81
CA LEU A 136 4.12 -10.88 7.42
C LEU A 136 3.73 -10.95 5.94
N CYS A 137 2.93 -10.00 5.46
CA CYS A 137 2.53 -9.95 4.05
C CYS A 137 3.72 -9.67 3.13
N CYS A 138 4.61 -8.73 3.49
CA CYS A 138 5.79 -8.44 2.69
C CYS A 138 6.77 -9.62 2.65
N ARG A 139 7.00 -10.31 3.77
CA ARG A 139 7.85 -11.51 3.84
C ARG A 139 7.33 -12.63 2.94
N ALA A 140 6.03 -12.90 2.98
CA ALA A 140 5.41 -13.91 2.15
C ALA A 140 5.41 -13.52 0.66
N ALA A 141 5.16 -12.25 0.34
CA ALA A 141 5.25 -11.75 -1.03
C ALA A 141 6.68 -11.81 -1.56
N PHE A 142 7.67 -11.44 -0.76
CA PHE A 142 9.08 -11.54 -1.13
C PHE A 142 9.44 -12.97 -1.53
N ALA A 143 9.06 -13.95 -0.70
CA ALA A 143 9.29 -15.37 -0.99
C ALA A 143 8.56 -15.84 -2.28
N ALA A 144 7.37 -15.32 -2.56
CA ALA A 144 6.62 -15.66 -3.75
C ALA A 144 7.17 -14.99 -5.04
N MET A 145 7.76 -13.80 -4.92
CA MET A 145 8.28 -13.01 -6.04
C MET A 145 9.73 -13.36 -6.40
N ALA A 146 10.57 -13.68 -5.41
CA ALA A 146 12.00 -13.90 -5.59
C ALA A 146 12.36 -14.95 -6.66
N PRO A 147 11.65 -16.10 -6.77
CA PRO A 147 11.95 -17.09 -7.83
C PRO A 147 11.69 -16.57 -9.26
N ALA A 148 10.80 -15.59 -9.42
CA ALA A 148 10.51 -14.98 -10.71
C ALA A 148 11.52 -13.88 -11.09
N GLY A 149 12.35 -13.42 -10.16
CA GLY A 149 13.31 -12.34 -10.37
C GLY A 149 12.65 -10.97 -10.59
N GLU A 150 11.38 -10.82 -10.24
CA GLU A 150 10.67 -9.55 -10.32
C GLU A 150 9.54 -9.46 -9.29
N GLY A 151 9.30 -8.27 -8.77
CA GLY A 151 8.20 -8.00 -7.86
C GLY A 151 8.11 -6.52 -7.49
N ARG A 152 6.91 -6.07 -7.16
CA ARG A 152 6.67 -4.67 -6.77
C ARG A 152 5.84 -4.59 -5.51
N ILE A 153 6.35 -3.92 -4.50
CA ILE A 153 5.70 -3.77 -3.20
C ILE A 153 5.44 -2.28 -2.94
N VAL A 154 4.20 -1.94 -2.61
CA VAL A 154 3.84 -0.62 -2.11
C VAL A 154 3.29 -0.77 -0.70
N THR A 155 3.90 -0.08 0.26
CA THR A 155 3.40 -0.01 1.63
C THR A 155 2.76 1.34 1.91
N ILE A 156 1.72 1.37 2.74
CA ILE A 156 1.04 2.60 3.12
C ILE A 156 1.38 2.96 4.57
N ALA A 157 2.25 3.97 4.73
CA ALA A 157 2.51 4.57 6.02
C ALA A 157 1.52 5.73 6.30
N SER A 158 2.01 6.88 6.68
CA SER A 158 1.26 8.13 6.94
C SER A 158 2.26 9.26 7.17
N LEU A 159 1.87 10.52 6.98
CA LEU A 159 2.66 11.66 7.48
C LEU A 159 2.93 11.55 8.99
N SER A 160 2.09 10.87 9.75
CA SER A 160 2.32 10.54 11.16
C SER A 160 3.61 9.71 11.40
N GLY A 161 4.07 8.96 10.40
CA GLY A 161 5.34 8.20 10.42
C GLY A 161 6.53 8.95 9.81
N VAL A 162 6.35 10.14 9.28
CA VAL A 162 7.44 10.92 8.67
C VAL A 162 8.12 11.80 9.70
N TYR A 163 9.45 11.84 9.70
CA TYR A 163 10.22 12.72 10.59
C TYR A 163 9.90 14.21 10.32
N ALA A 164 9.91 15.02 11.38
CA ALA A 164 9.68 16.46 11.34
C ALA A 164 8.31 16.91 10.76
N THR A 165 7.33 16.02 10.63
CA THR A 165 5.94 16.41 10.35
C THR A 165 5.16 16.61 11.66
N GLU A 166 4.04 17.33 11.58
CA GLU A 166 3.14 17.53 12.73
C GLU A 166 2.64 16.20 13.30
N LYS A 167 2.61 16.09 14.62
CA LYS A 167 2.09 14.92 15.33
C LYS A 167 0.86 15.31 16.14
N PHE A 168 -0.19 14.53 15.99
CA PHE A 168 -1.43 14.76 16.74
C PHE A 168 -1.41 14.01 18.07
N PRO A 169 -1.91 14.62 19.16
CA PRO A 169 -2.04 13.96 20.46
C PRO A 169 -2.87 12.66 20.35
N GLY A 170 -2.52 11.67 21.16
CA GLY A 170 -3.26 10.40 21.22
C GLY A 170 -2.89 9.35 20.18
N LEU A 171 -1.94 9.62 19.29
CA LEU A 171 -1.58 8.71 18.20
C LEU A 171 -0.24 7.98 18.40
N ALA A 172 0.23 7.80 19.64
CA ALA A 172 1.57 7.26 19.89
C ALA A 172 1.80 5.89 19.22
N ALA A 173 0.91 4.91 19.44
CA ALA A 173 1.04 3.59 18.83
C ALA A 173 0.95 3.65 17.29
N TYR A 174 0.03 4.45 16.77
CA TYR A 174 -0.12 4.66 15.34
C TYR A 174 1.15 5.28 14.72
N ASN A 175 1.66 6.36 15.30
CA ASN A 175 2.88 7.02 14.84
C ASN A 175 4.03 6.03 14.77
N VAL A 176 4.30 5.29 15.87
CA VAL A 176 5.38 4.29 15.91
C VAL A 176 5.19 3.21 14.85
N SER A 177 3.96 2.70 14.68
CA SER A 177 3.69 1.70 13.65
C SER A 177 4.00 2.21 12.24
N LYS A 178 3.68 3.49 11.95
CA LYS A 178 3.90 4.09 10.63
C LYS A 178 5.37 4.48 10.39
N TYR A 179 6.13 4.86 11.43
CA TYR A 179 7.60 4.94 11.35
C TYR A 179 8.20 3.57 11.03
N GLY A 180 7.73 2.51 11.68
CA GLY A 180 8.20 1.15 11.45
C GLY A 180 7.95 0.67 10.02
N VAL A 181 6.80 1.01 9.41
CA VAL A 181 6.49 0.66 8.01
C VAL A 181 7.47 1.32 7.04
N ILE A 182 7.87 2.58 7.28
CA ILE A 182 8.86 3.26 6.44
C ILE A 182 10.20 2.51 6.51
N GLY A 183 10.73 2.25 7.71
CA GLY A 183 12.00 1.53 7.86
C GLY A 183 11.95 0.09 7.36
N LEU A 184 10.80 -0.60 7.51
CA LEU A 184 10.59 -1.92 6.93
C LEU A 184 10.69 -1.87 5.38
N THR A 185 10.11 -0.85 4.75
CA THR A 185 10.16 -0.70 3.29
C THR A 185 11.58 -0.48 2.79
N GLU A 186 12.38 0.32 3.51
CA GLU A 186 13.80 0.53 3.21
C GLU A 186 14.59 -0.79 3.29
N ALA A 187 14.36 -1.59 4.33
CA ALA A 187 15.01 -2.91 4.48
C ALA A 187 14.64 -3.86 3.33
N ILE A 188 13.34 -3.94 2.97
CA ILE A 188 12.88 -4.76 1.85
C ILE A 188 13.54 -4.33 0.54
N ALA A 189 13.68 -3.03 0.29
CA ALA A 189 14.29 -2.51 -0.92
C ALA A 189 15.78 -2.89 -1.04
N VAL A 190 16.51 -2.90 0.08
CA VAL A 190 17.93 -3.32 0.10
C VAL A 190 18.06 -4.78 -0.25
N GLU A 191 17.32 -5.67 0.41
CA GLU A 191 17.38 -7.11 0.19
C GLU A 191 16.75 -7.51 -1.16
N GLY A 192 15.71 -6.81 -1.59
CA GLY A 192 14.98 -7.07 -2.83
C GLY A 192 15.79 -6.83 -4.11
N LYS A 193 16.84 -6.00 -4.03
CA LYS A 193 17.65 -5.61 -5.20
C LYS A 193 18.21 -6.80 -5.97
N GLU A 194 18.74 -7.79 -5.27
CA GLU A 194 19.31 -9.00 -5.87
C GLU A 194 18.26 -9.96 -6.45
N HIS A 195 16.99 -9.76 -6.06
CA HIS A 195 15.86 -10.57 -6.49
C HIS A 195 14.94 -9.84 -7.49
N GLY A 196 15.33 -8.67 -7.99
CA GLY A 196 14.49 -7.86 -8.88
C GLY A 196 13.21 -7.33 -8.21
N ILE A 197 13.16 -7.30 -6.87
CA ILE A 197 12.02 -6.83 -6.10
C ILE A 197 12.25 -5.38 -5.69
N SER A 198 11.30 -4.51 -6.01
CA SER A 198 11.31 -3.09 -5.63
C SER A 198 10.22 -2.81 -4.59
N ALA A 199 10.53 -1.97 -3.61
CA ALA A 199 9.59 -1.57 -2.58
C ALA A 199 9.56 -0.05 -2.41
N VAL A 200 8.36 0.55 -2.31
CA VAL A 200 8.16 1.99 -2.11
C VAL A 200 7.12 2.18 -1.01
N CYS A 201 7.35 3.16 -0.15
CA CYS A 201 6.41 3.57 0.88
C CYS A 201 5.67 4.84 0.45
N LEU A 202 4.33 4.86 0.58
CA LEU A 202 3.56 6.09 0.51
C LEU A 202 3.16 6.52 1.91
N SER A 203 3.33 7.81 2.20
CA SER A 203 2.97 8.44 3.48
C SER A 203 1.90 9.52 3.28
N PRO A 204 0.62 9.13 3.12
CA PRO A 204 -0.45 10.08 2.94
C PRO A 204 -0.70 10.94 4.18
N GLY A 205 -1.12 12.18 3.96
CA GLY A 205 -1.73 13.04 4.95
C GLY A 205 -3.21 12.70 5.18
N ALA A 206 -4.06 13.72 5.21
CA ALA A 206 -5.50 13.55 5.42
C ALA A 206 -6.19 13.04 4.15
N VAL A 207 -6.56 11.77 4.13
CA VAL A 207 -7.34 11.13 3.06
C VAL A 207 -8.78 10.94 3.52
N ASP A 208 -9.77 11.24 2.70
CA ASP A 208 -11.20 11.12 3.01
C ASP A 208 -11.64 9.67 3.19
N THR A 209 -11.40 9.13 4.37
CA THR A 209 -11.72 7.76 4.75
C THR A 209 -12.56 7.74 6.02
N GLU A 210 -13.26 6.64 6.25
CA GLU A 210 -13.97 6.41 7.52
C GLU A 210 -12.99 6.44 8.72
N MET A 211 -11.78 5.95 8.55
CA MET A 211 -10.73 5.99 9.59
C MET A 211 -10.42 7.43 10.00
N LEU A 212 -10.23 8.33 9.04
CA LEU A 212 -9.96 9.74 9.32
C LEU A 212 -11.14 10.41 10.00
N ARG A 213 -12.36 10.22 9.47
CA ARG A 213 -13.60 10.82 10.04
C ARG A 213 -13.86 10.38 11.47
N ARG A 214 -13.51 9.13 11.82
CA ARG A 214 -13.60 8.63 13.21
C ARG A 214 -12.49 9.18 14.11
N ALA A 215 -11.26 9.30 13.60
CA ALA A 215 -10.12 9.74 14.39
C ALA A 215 -10.12 11.24 14.65
N ASN A 216 -10.47 12.04 13.67
CA ASN A 216 -10.53 13.50 13.76
C ASN A 216 -11.63 14.06 12.84
N PRO A 217 -12.89 14.16 13.33
CA PRO A 217 -14.01 14.66 12.53
C PRO A 217 -13.87 16.12 12.08
N ALA A 218 -13.00 16.90 12.73
CA ALA A 218 -12.76 18.30 12.40
C ALA A 218 -11.72 18.50 11.30
N LEU A 219 -10.90 17.48 11.01
CA LEU A 219 -9.87 17.56 9.99
C LEU A 219 -10.48 17.42 8.59
N ARG A 220 -10.25 18.42 7.75
CA ARG A 220 -10.67 18.38 6.35
C ARG A 220 -9.66 17.58 5.52
N PRO A 221 -10.10 16.54 4.80
CA PRO A 221 -9.22 15.81 3.91
C PRO A 221 -8.93 16.66 2.66
N GLY A 222 -7.67 16.67 2.23
CA GLY A 222 -7.26 17.27 0.96
C GLY A 222 -6.98 16.21 -0.11
N LEU A 223 -7.13 14.91 0.22
CA LEU A 223 -6.96 13.79 -0.70
C LEU A 223 -8.17 12.86 -0.61
N THR A 224 -8.53 12.25 -1.73
CA THR A 224 -9.47 11.14 -1.80
C THR A 224 -8.74 9.79 -1.82
N PRO A 225 -9.40 8.68 -1.50
CA PRO A 225 -8.84 7.34 -1.71
C PRO A 225 -8.44 7.09 -3.16
N ASP A 226 -9.16 7.66 -4.13
CA ASP A 226 -8.90 7.49 -5.56
C ASP A 226 -7.61 8.22 -5.99
N ASP A 227 -7.32 9.41 -5.46
CA ASP A 227 -6.04 10.12 -5.71
C ASP A 227 -4.84 9.26 -5.28
N VAL A 228 -4.95 8.59 -4.13
CA VAL A 228 -3.89 7.70 -3.64
C VAL A 228 -3.80 6.44 -4.50
N ALA A 229 -4.94 5.88 -4.93
CA ALA A 229 -5.00 4.69 -5.77
C ALA A 229 -4.40 4.93 -7.16
N GLU A 230 -4.69 6.06 -7.79
CA GLU A 230 -4.10 6.45 -9.08
C GLU A 230 -2.58 6.53 -9.01
N LEU A 231 -2.04 7.14 -7.94
CA LEU A 231 -0.59 7.18 -7.72
C LEU A 231 -0.01 5.78 -7.52
N ILE A 232 -0.69 4.89 -6.77
CA ILE A 232 -0.24 3.51 -6.58
C ILE A 232 -0.19 2.77 -7.93
N VAL A 233 -1.22 2.92 -8.77
CA VAL A 233 -1.24 2.32 -10.12
C VAL A 233 -0.09 2.86 -10.97
N ALA A 234 0.12 4.18 -10.99
CA ALA A 234 1.20 4.81 -11.75
C ALA A 234 2.59 4.32 -11.28
N LEU A 235 2.79 4.17 -9.97
CA LEU A 235 4.02 3.62 -9.42
C LEU A 235 4.19 2.15 -9.82
N LEU A 236 3.16 1.33 -9.67
CA LEU A 236 3.23 -0.10 -10.00
C LEU A 236 3.35 -0.37 -11.51
N ASP A 237 2.88 0.52 -12.37
CA ASP A 237 3.00 0.37 -13.82
C ASP A 237 4.32 0.92 -14.38
N SER A 238 5.06 1.69 -13.58
CA SER A 238 6.36 2.27 -13.93
C SER A 238 7.52 1.45 -13.36
N PRO A 239 8.75 1.54 -13.91
CA PRO A 239 9.92 0.94 -13.29
C PRO A 239 10.17 1.54 -11.90
N LEU A 240 10.02 0.73 -10.83
CA LEU A 240 10.22 1.18 -9.45
C LEU A 240 11.69 1.16 -8.99
N ALA A 241 12.57 0.48 -9.70
CA ALA A 241 13.96 0.33 -9.27
C ALA A 241 14.66 1.65 -8.91
N PRO A 242 14.48 2.76 -9.65
CA PRO A 242 15.12 4.05 -9.31
C PRO A 242 14.60 4.69 -8.00
N VAL A 243 13.40 4.32 -7.55
CA VAL A 243 12.77 4.87 -6.33
C VAL A 243 12.59 3.82 -5.23
N SER A 244 13.16 2.62 -5.43
CA SER A 244 13.09 1.55 -4.41
C SER A 244 13.75 1.99 -3.12
N GLY A 245 13.07 1.80 -2.00
CA GLY A 245 13.44 2.29 -0.68
C GLY A 245 12.94 3.70 -0.36
N ALA A 246 12.39 4.44 -1.33
CA ALA A 246 11.88 5.76 -1.07
C ALA A 246 10.59 5.74 -0.23
N ASN A 247 10.49 6.74 0.65
CA ASN A 247 9.23 7.15 1.25
C ASN A 247 8.71 8.41 0.55
N ILE A 248 7.51 8.34 0.00
CA ILE A 248 6.88 9.45 -0.74
C ILE A 248 5.78 10.07 0.13
N PRO A 249 6.03 11.22 0.75
CA PRO A 249 5.01 11.92 1.54
C PRO A 249 3.99 12.59 0.60
N LEU A 250 2.70 12.41 0.89
CA LEU A 250 1.61 13.03 0.16
C LEU A 250 0.98 14.11 1.06
N PHE A 251 1.33 15.35 0.82
CA PHE A 251 0.79 16.48 1.59
C PHE A 251 -0.61 16.81 1.09
N SER A 252 -1.57 16.78 2.00
CA SER A 252 -2.97 17.15 1.75
C SER A 252 -3.20 18.62 2.06
N ASN A 253 -2.41 19.49 1.48
CA ASN A 253 -2.57 20.93 1.67
C ASN A 253 -3.76 21.40 0.80
N ALA A 254 -4.90 21.57 1.43
CA ALA A 254 -6.01 22.32 0.87
C ALA A 254 -5.95 23.76 1.36
#